data_e2e8ef34e80f44138e2b934d81bd215a
#
_entry.id   e2e8ef34e80f44138e2b934d81bd215a
#
_cell.length_a   1.000
_cell.length_b   1.000
_cell.length_c   1.000
_cell.angle_alpha   90.00
_cell.angle_beta   90.00
_cell.angle_gamma   90.00
#
_symmetry.space_group_name_H-M   'P 1'
#
loop_
_entity.id
_entity.type
_entity.pdbx_description
1 polymer ?
#
loop_
_entity_poly.entity_id
_entity_poly.type
_entity_poly.pdbx_seq_one_letter_code
_entity_poly.pdbx_strand_id
1 'polypeptide(L)'
;DDLDHYIKERLRIKGYIRYMDDFLLIHPDRGYLERCLRDITGRLTAIGLELNKKTHIFPVSQGIVFLKWHFYLTATGKVIRKMSRKSICRERRKLKKLKVLLDEGRITMQDVHNNYQSWRANAKRGNTRNLLLKMDEQYKSLFTGGTYGNLYQTDGQNQKT
;
A
#
# COMPACT_ATOMS: atom_id res chain seq x y z
N ASP A 1 8.64 19.62 12.06
CA ASP A 1 8.02 20.39 10.99
C ASP A 1 6.93 21.29 11.59
N ASP A 2 6.85 22.55 11.19
CA ASP A 2 5.93 23.55 11.71
C ASP A 2 4.46 23.14 11.55
N LEU A 3 4.12 22.52 10.42
CA LEU A 3 2.78 21.99 10.17
C LEU A 3 2.39 20.85 11.14
N ASP A 4 3.32 19.97 11.47
CA ASP A 4 3.04 18.86 12.40
C ASP A 4 2.77 19.39 13.82
N HIS A 5 3.57 20.38 14.27
CA HIS A 5 3.33 21.06 15.56
C HIS A 5 1.98 21.76 15.57
N TYR A 6 1.66 22.50 14.51
CA TYR A 6 0.38 23.18 14.40
C TYR A 6 -0.80 22.21 14.50
N ILE A 7 -0.78 21.10 13.75
CA ILE A 7 -1.86 20.11 13.76
C ILE A 7 -2.00 19.44 15.13
N LYS A 8 -0.89 19.10 15.78
CA LYS A 8 -0.92 18.39 17.08
C LYS A 8 -1.22 19.31 18.25
N GLU A 9 -0.59 20.47 18.30
CA GLU A 9 -0.62 21.35 19.49
C GLU A 9 -1.72 22.40 19.41
N ARG A 10 -1.94 23.02 18.25
CA ARG A 10 -2.97 24.04 18.07
C ARG A 10 -4.31 23.44 17.68
N LEU A 11 -4.36 22.59 16.66
CA LEU A 11 -5.58 21.91 16.25
C LEU A 11 -5.90 20.69 17.13
N ARG A 12 -5.00 20.26 18.01
CA ARG A 12 -5.20 19.14 18.95
C ARG A 12 -5.80 17.87 18.32
N ILE A 13 -5.45 17.58 17.06
CA ILE A 13 -5.90 16.38 16.34
C ILE A 13 -5.12 15.19 16.84
N LYS A 14 -5.76 14.30 17.60
CA LYS A 14 -5.15 13.06 18.10
C LYS A 14 -4.91 12.02 16.99
N GLY A 15 -5.85 11.93 16.03
CA GLY A 15 -5.75 11.03 14.88
C GLY A 15 -5.02 11.70 13.72
N TYR A 16 -3.70 11.85 13.82
CA TYR A 16 -2.85 12.45 12.78
C TYR A 16 -1.74 11.51 12.36
N ILE A 17 -1.62 11.29 11.05
CA ILE A 17 -0.54 10.51 10.43
C ILE A 17 -0.04 11.31 9.23
N ARG A 18 1.28 11.41 9.07
CA ARG A 18 1.93 12.01 7.90
C ARG A 18 3.02 11.09 7.36
N TYR A 19 3.12 11.04 6.06
CA TYR A 19 4.21 10.40 5.34
C TYR A 19 4.59 11.29 4.15
N MET A 20 5.71 12.01 4.28
CA MET A 20 6.14 13.02 3.30
C MET A 20 5.06 14.07 3.05
N ASP A 21 4.51 14.11 1.82
CA ASP A 21 3.48 15.06 1.41
C ASP A 21 2.05 14.58 1.69
N ASP A 22 1.89 13.27 1.95
CA ASP A 22 0.59 12.68 2.26
C ASP A 22 0.32 12.73 3.77
N PHE A 23 -0.81 13.28 4.18
CA PHE A 23 -1.23 13.26 5.58
C PHE A 23 -2.73 12.95 5.73
N LEU A 24 -3.09 12.47 6.90
CA LEU A 24 -4.44 12.06 7.26
C LEU A 24 -4.80 12.60 8.63
N LEU A 25 -5.97 13.24 8.75
CA LEU A 25 -6.57 13.65 10.00
C LEU A 25 -7.84 12.84 10.24
N ILE A 26 -8.01 12.36 11.47
CA ILE A 26 -9.23 11.64 11.90
C ILE A 26 -9.81 12.34 13.10
N HIS A 27 -11.07 12.72 13.00
CA HIS A 27 -11.83 13.36 14.07
C HIS A 27 -13.33 13.02 13.97
N PRO A 28 -14.06 12.84 15.06
CA PRO A 28 -15.50 12.52 15.02
C PRO A 28 -16.36 13.68 14.51
N ASP A 29 -15.98 14.93 14.80
CA ASP A 29 -16.69 16.13 14.35
C ASP A 29 -16.21 16.55 12.96
N ARG A 30 -17.12 16.42 11.98
CA ARG A 30 -16.89 16.83 10.59
C ARG A 30 -16.70 18.35 10.46
N GLY A 31 -17.52 19.15 11.16
CA GLY A 31 -17.40 20.60 11.12
C GLY A 31 -16.06 21.10 11.64
N TYR A 32 -15.51 20.37 12.64
CA TYR A 32 -14.17 20.65 13.13
C TYR A 32 -13.10 20.34 12.06
N LEU A 33 -13.21 19.23 11.36
CA LEU A 33 -12.29 18.90 10.24
C LEU A 33 -12.38 19.93 9.10
N GLU A 34 -13.57 20.46 8.81
CA GLU A 34 -13.74 21.52 7.80
C GLU A 34 -13.05 22.83 8.21
N ARG A 35 -13.07 23.19 9.49
CA ARG A 35 -12.28 24.31 10.03
C ARG A 35 -10.79 24.04 9.90
N CYS A 36 -10.33 22.87 10.36
CA CYS A 36 -8.93 22.46 10.24
C CYS A 36 -8.44 22.50 8.78
N LEU A 37 -9.26 22.06 7.83
CA LEU A 37 -8.91 22.09 6.40
C LEU A 37 -8.69 23.54 5.92
N ARG A 38 -9.56 24.47 6.27
CA ARG A 38 -9.37 25.89 5.92
C ARG A 38 -8.10 26.49 6.54
N ASP A 39 -7.87 26.22 7.83
CA ASP A 39 -6.70 26.74 8.54
C ASP A 39 -5.38 26.19 7.96
N ILE A 40 -5.33 24.89 7.67
CA ILE A 40 -4.17 24.24 7.03
C ILE A 40 -3.96 24.81 5.64
N THR A 41 -5.02 24.98 4.85
CA THR A 41 -4.94 25.55 3.51
C THR A 41 -4.33 26.96 3.56
N GLY A 42 -4.83 27.83 4.44
CA GLY A 42 -4.31 29.18 4.60
C GLY A 42 -2.83 29.22 4.96
N ARG A 43 -2.41 28.35 5.89
CA ARG A 43 -0.98 28.24 6.27
C ARG A 43 -0.09 27.75 5.13
N LEU A 44 -0.53 26.74 4.39
CA LEU A 44 0.24 26.23 3.26
C LEU A 44 0.37 27.29 2.16
N THR A 45 -0.74 28.00 1.84
CA THR A 45 -0.73 29.07 0.85
C THR A 45 0.22 30.20 1.25
N ALA A 46 0.31 30.54 2.54
CA ALA A 46 1.22 31.58 3.03
C ALA A 46 2.70 31.25 2.81
N ILE A 47 3.05 29.99 2.64
CA ILE A 47 4.43 29.52 2.33
C ILE A 47 4.57 29.02 0.88
N GLY A 48 3.61 29.37 0.00
CA GLY A 48 3.64 29.01 -1.41
C GLY A 48 3.32 27.55 -1.73
N LEU A 49 2.69 26.82 -0.80
CA LEU A 49 2.27 25.43 -1.00
C LEU A 49 0.75 25.34 -1.17
N GLU A 50 0.31 24.34 -1.93
CA GLU A 50 -1.12 24.07 -2.16
C GLU A 50 -1.48 22.62 -1.80
N LEU A 51 -2.69 22.43 -1.25
CA LEU A 51 -3.25 21.10 -1.08
C LEU A 51 -3.61 20.48 -2.44
N ASN A 52 -3.44 19.18 -2.55
CA ASN A 52 -3.86 18.45 -3.73
C ASN A 52 -5.37 18.60 -3.95
N LYS A 53 -5.81 18.78 -5.20
CA LYS A 53 -7.24 18.87 -5.60
C LYS A 53 -8.08 17.66 -5.18
N LYS A 54 -7.45 16.54 -4.80
CA LYS A 54 -8.10 15.33 -4.29
C LYS A 54 -8.29 15.35 -2.78
N THR A 55 -7.82 16.37 -2.08
CA THR A 55 -8.03 16.51 -0.63
C THR A 55 -9.52 16.69 -0.36
N HIS A 56 -10.09 15.84 0.47
CA HIS A 56 -11.51 15.88 0.82
C HIS A 56 -11.78 15.21 2.16
N ILE A 57 -12.90 15.54 2.77
CA ILE A 57 -13.38 14.95 4.02
C ILE A 57 -14.44 13.89 3.69
N PHE A 58 -14.29 12.72 4.26
CA PHE A 58 -15.21 11.60 4.05
C PHE A 58 -15.36 10.74 5.31
N PRO A 59 -16.45 9.99 5.47
CA PRO A 59 -16.66 9.15 6.64
C PRO A 59 -15.71 7.93 6.61
N VAL A 60 -15.21 7.54 7.78
CA VAL A 60 -14.29 6.39 7.96
C VAL A 60 -14.92 5.08 7.46
N SER A 61 -16.26 4.98 7.47
CA SER A 61 -16.99 3.81 6.94
C SER A 61 -16.73 3.52 5.45
N GLN A 62 -16.35 4.54 4.66
CA GLN A 62 -15.96 4.35 3.26
C GLN A 62 -14.58 3.69 3.10
N GLY A 63 -13.83 3.60 4.20
CA GLY A 63 -12.45 3.16 4.17
C GLY A 63 -11.49 4.22 3.63
N ILE A 64 -10.21 4.04 3.91
CA ILE A 64 -9.15 4.99 3.60
C ILE A 64 -8.08 4.30 2.79
N VAL A 65 -7.69 4.89 1.66
CA VAL A 65 -6.52 4.44 0.89
C VAL A 65 -5.32 5.29 1.27
N PHE A 66 -4.34 4.68 1.94
CA PHE A 66 -3.12 5.35 2.36
C PHE A 66 -1.91 4.45 2.12
N LEU A 67 -0.84 4.98 1.55
CA LEU A 67 0.43 4.28 1.27
C LEU A 67 0.25 2.92 0.55
N LYS A 68 -0.59 2.88 -0.47
CA LYS A 68 -0.93 1.67 -1.26
C LYS A 68 -1.81 0.63 -0.55
N TRP A 69 -2.25 0.92 0.69
CA TRP A 69 -3.16 0.09 1.46
C TRP A 69 -4.55 0.70 1.54
N HIS A 70 -5.56 -0.16 1.52
CA HIS A 70 -6.94 0.19 1.81
C HIS A 70 -7.26 -0.30 3.22
N PHE A 71 -7.55 0.64 4.11
CA PHE A 71 -7.96 0.40 5.49
C PHE A 71 -9.46 0.60 5.61
N TYR A 72 -10.15 -0.30 6.27
CA TYR A 72 -11.54 -0.13 6.62
C TYR A 72 -11.86 -0.86 7.92
N LEU A 73 -12.95 -0.42 8.57
CA LEU A 73 -13.45 -1.02 9.78
C LEU A 73 -14.53 -2.06 9.45
N THR A 74 -14.50 -3.19 10.16
CA THR A 74 -15.63 -4.12 10.18
C THR A 74 -16.73 -3.60 11.09
N ALA A 75 -17.91 -4.21 11.05
CA ALA A 75 -19.01 -3.90 11.97
C ALA A 75 -18.62 -4.07 13.46
N THR A 76 -17.63 -4.92 13.75
CA THR A 76 -17.08 -5.15 15.10
C THR A 76 -15.96 -4.18 15.48
N GLY A 77 -15.67 -3.16 14.65
CA GLY A 77 -14.58 -2.20 14.90
C GLY A 77 -13.17 -2.71 14.58
N LYS A 78 -13.03 -3.93 14.06
CA LYS A 78 -11.72 -4.47 13.66
C LYS A 78 -11.22 -3.77 12.40
N VAL A 79 -9.96 -3.33 12.43
CA VAL A 79 -9.29 -2.76 11.25
C VAL A 79 -8.86 -3.86 10.30
N ILE A 80 -9.30 -3.77 9.06
CA ILE A 80 -8.85 -4.63 7.95
C ILE A 80 -7.96 -3.80 7.03
N ARG A 81 -6.80 -4.37 6.66
CA ARG A 81 -5.84 -3.76 5.76
C ARG A 81 -5.67 -4.63 4.51
N LYS A 82 -6.18 -4.17 3.38
CA LYS A 82 -6.02 -4.82 2.06
C LYS A 82 -5.11 -4.00 1.16
N MET A 83 -4.39 -4.66 0.27
CA MET A 83 -3.62 -3.96 -0.75
C MET A 83 -4.57 -3.25 -1.73
N SER A 84 -4.26 -2.01 -2.11
CA SER A 84 -5.08 -1.25 -3.06
C SER A 84 -5.11 -1.92 -4.43
N ARG A 85 -6.25 -1.87 -5.13
CA ARG A 85 -6.43 -2.43 -6.46
C ARG A 85 -5.37 -1.92 -7.44
N LYS A 86 -5.04 -0.64 -7.37
CA LYS A 86 -3.99 -0.02 -8.21
C LYS A 86 -2.62 -0.67 -8.00
N SER A 87 -2.26 -0.97 -6.74
CA SER A 87 -1.00 -1.64 -6.40
C SER A 87 -0.97 -3.08 -6.93
N ILE A 88 -2.07 -3.83 -6.79
CA ILE A 88 -2.18 -5.20 -7.31
C ILE A 88 -2.06 -5.23 -8.83
N CYS A 89 -2.79 -4.34 -9.54
CA CYS A 89 -2.71 -4.25 -11.00
C CYS A 89 -1.32 -3.88 -11.49
N ARG A 90 -0.61 -3.00 -10.78
CA ARG A 90 0.79 -2.64 -11.09
C ARG A 90 1.70 -3.86 -11.00
N GLU A 91 1.57 -4.65 -9.94
CA GLU A 91 2.39 -5.85 -9.76
C GLU A 91 2.12 -6.90 -10.85
N ARG A 92 0.84 -7.15 -11.19
CA ARG A 92 0.51 -8.06 -12.29
C ARG A 92 1.12 -7.63 -13.63
N ARG A 93 1.10 -6.32 -13.93
CA ARG A 93 1.75 -5.80 -15.14
C ARG A 93 3.26 -5.96 -15.07
N LYS A 94 3.85 -5.75 -13.89
CA LYS A 94 5.27 -5.91 -13.65
C LYS A 94 5.72 -7.36 -13.88
N LEU A 95 4.99 -8.35 -13.35
CA LEU A 95 5.28 -9.76 -13.59
C LEU A 95 5.29 -10.11 -15.09
N LYS A 96 4.31 -9.63 -15.86
CA LYS A 96 4.28 -9.81 -17.31
C LYS A 96 5.48 -9.18 -17.99
N LYS A 97 5.90 -7.97 -17.58
CA LYS A 97 7.09 -7.31 -18.11
C LYS A 97 8.37 -8.07 -17.77
N LEU A 98 8.48 -8.56 -16.53
CA LEU A 98 9.63 -9.38 -16.11
C LEU A 98 9.72 -10.67 -16.93
N LYS A 99 8.59 -11.30 -17.30
CA LYS A 99 8.57 -12.46 -18.19
C LYS A 99 9.21 -12.15 -19.55
N VAL A 100 8.82 -11.03 -20.17
CA VAL A 100 9.39 -10.59 -21.45
C VAL A 100 10.91 -10.38 -21.33
N LEU A 101 11.36 -9.65 -20.30
CA LEU A 101 12.77 -9.38 -20.06
C LEU A 101 13.60 -10.66 -19.80
N LEU A 102 12.99 -11.64 -19.14
CA LEU A 102 13.61 -12.95 -18.90
C LEU A 102 13.74 -13.73 -20.21
N ASP A 103 12.69 -13.75 -21.06
CA ASP A 103 12.70 -14.44 -22.36
C ASP A 103 13.70 -13.81 -23.34
N GLU A 104 13.93 -12.49 -23.23
CA GLU A 104 14.97 -11.76 -23.96
C GLU A 104 16.40 -11.98 -23.38
N GLY A 105 16.56 -12.72 -22.29
CA GLY A 105 17.84 -12.92 -21.60
C GLY A 105 18.42 -11.68 -20.92
N ARG A 106 17.64 -10.63 -20.73
CA ARG A 106 18.07 -9.33 -20.13
C ARG A 106 18.11 -9.34 -18.60
N ILE A 107 17.43 -10.29 -17.98
CA ILE A 107 17.42 -10.52 -16.54
C ILE A 107 17.48 -12.02 -16.27
N THR A 108 17.87 -12.39 -15.07
CA THR A 108 17.93 -13.79 -14.62
C THR A 108 16.65 -14.21 -13.93
N MET A 109 16.41 -15.51 -13.80
CA MET A 109 15.31 -16.05 -12.99
C MET A 109 15.44 -15.65 -11.50
N GLN A 110 16.68 -15.51 -11.02
CA GLN A 110 16.95 -15.04 -9.66
C GLN A 110 16.47 -13.60 -9.45
N ASP A 111 16.63 -12.72 -10.44
CA ASP A 111 16.14 -11.33 -10.37
C ASP A 111 14.61 -11.29 -10.31
N VAL A 112 13.95 -12.13 -11.11
CA VAL A 112 12.48 -12.29 -11.08
C VAL A 112 12.04 -12.77 -9.71
N HIS A 113 12.67 -13.79 -9.17
CA HIS A 113 12.36 -14.35 -7.85
C HIS A 113 12.52 -13.30 -6.74
N ASN A 114 13.67 -12.66 -6.65
CA ASN A 114 13.96 -11.64 -5.65
C ASN A 114 12.95 -10.50 -5.70
N ASN A 115 12.58 -10.09 -6.90
CA ASN A 115 11.59 -9.03 -7.13
C ASN A 115 10.21 -9.44 -6.61
N TYR A 116 9.74 -10.65 -6.95
CA TYR A 116 8.46 -11.16 -6.50
C TYR A 116 8.42 -11.39 -4.98
N GLN A 117 9.48 -11.96 -4.40
CA GLN A 117 9.56 -12.19 -2.95
C GLN A 117 9.52 -10.88 -2.16
N SER A 118 10.17 -9.82 -2.63
CA SER A 118 10.12 -8.50 -2.01
C SER A 118 8.68 -7.94 -1.98
N TRP A 119 7.96 -8.05 -3.09
CA TRP A 119 6.55 -7.66 -3.16
C TRP A 119 5.67 -8.54 -2.25
N ARG A 120 5.89 -9.86 -2.29
CA ARG A 120 5.15 -10.85 -1.49
C ARG A 120 5.33 -10.62 0.01
N ALA A 121 6.54 -10.34 0.45
CA ALA A 121 6.85 -10.01 1.85
C ALA A 121 6.13 -8.74 2.31
N ASN A 122 6.08 -7.70 1.46
CA ASN A 122 5.28 -6.52 1.75
C ASN A 122 3.78 -6.84 1.80
N ALA A 123 3.26 -7.63 0.86
CA ALA A 123 1.86 -8.01 0.82
C ALA A 123 1.42 -8.81 2.06
N LYS A 124 2.28 -9.66 2.63
CA LYS A 124 2.03 -10.42 3.87
C LYS A 124 1.70 -9.53 5.09
N ARG A 125 2.09 -8.25 5.07
CA ARG A 125 1.80 -7.30 6.16
C ARG A 125 0.33 -6.93 6.30
N GLY A 126 -0.54 -7.37 5.38
CA GLY A 126 -1.98 -7.09 5.40
C GLY A 126 -2.85 -8.34 5.43
N ASN A 127 -4.16 -8.15 5.40
CA ASN A 127 -5.15 -9.22 5.28
C ASN A 127 -5.24 -9.69 3.81
N THR A 128 -4.21 -10.36 3.31
CA THR A 128 -3.97 -10.63 1.90
C THR A 128 -3.82 -12.10 1.54
N ARG A 129 -4.18 -13.03 2.45
CA ARG A 129 -4.02 -14.49 2.21
C ARG A 129 -4.54 -14.93 0.83
N ASN A 130 -5.81 -14.62 0.52
CA ASN A 130 -6.41 -15.02 -0.76
C ASN A 130 -5.78 -14.30 -1.96
N LEU A 131 -5.30 -13.07 -1.77
CA LEU A 131 -4.55 -12.36 -2.80
C LEU A 131 -3.23 -13.05 -3.08
N LEU A 132 -2.48 -13.42 -2.05
CA LEU A 132 -1.20 -14.10 -2.18
C LEU A 132 -1.35 -15.43 -2.91
N LEU A 133 -2.36 -16.25 -2.57
CA LEU A 133 -2.63 -17.51 -3.30
C LEU A 133 -2.79 -17.25 -4.80
N LYS A 134 -3.66 -16.30 -5.19
CA LYS A 134 -3.88 -15.96 -6.61
C LYS A 134 -2.65 -15.39 -7.30
N MET A 135 -1.83 -14.66 -6.60
CA MET A 135 -0.60 -14.09 -7.17
C MET A 135 0.52 -15.13 -7.27
N ASP A 136 0.62 -16.04 -6.30
CA ASP A 136 1.54 -17.19 -6.33
C ASP A 136 1.19 -18.13 -7.51
N GLU A 137 -0.10 -18.38 -7.77
CA GLU A 137 -0.55 -19.13 -8.95
C GLU A 137 -0.19 -18.41 -10.26
N GLN A 138 -0.43 -17.11 -10.34
CA GLN A 138 -0.06 -16.32 -11.52
C GLN A 138 1.46 -16.31 -11.74
N TYR A 139 2.24 -16.17 -10.68
CA TYR A 139 3.70 -16.24 -10.74
C TYR A 139 4.15 -17.61 -11.29
N LYS A 140 3.63 -18.71 -10.72
CA LYS A 140 3.92 -20.06 -11.20
C LYS A 140 3.56 -20.23 -12.68
N SER A 141 2.35 -19.83 -13.10
CA SER A 141 1.93 -19.96 -14.51
C SER A 141 2.82 -19.21 -15.50
N LEU A 142 3.41 -18.09 -15.08
CA LEU A 142 4.30 -17.29 -15.94
C LEU A 142 5.73 -17.85 -16.01
N PHE A 143 6.23 -18.44 -14.93
CA PHE A 143 7.66 -18.73 -14.78
C PHE A 143 8.00 -20.22 -14.58
N THR A 144 7.02 -21.11 -14.31
CA THR A 144 7.27 -22.56 -14.16
C THR A 144 6.79 -23.41 -15.34
N GLY A 145 6.07 -22.85 -16.30
CA GLY A 145 5.59 -23.56 -17.49
C GLY A 145 6.60 -23.67 -18.66
N GLY A 146 7.82 -23.17 -18.51
CA GLY A 146 8.92 -23.30 -19.48
C GLY A 146 10.12 -23.95 -18.82
N THR A 147 11.21 -24.14 -19.52
CA THR A 147 12.51 -24.82 -19.20
C THR A 147 13.15 -24.50 -17.82
N TYR A 148 12.46 -23.74 -16.97
CA TYR A 148 12.94 -23.23 -15.68
C TYR A 148 12.41 -23.99 -14.45
N GLY A 149 11.80 -25.18 -14.64
CA GLY A 149 11.05 -25.93 -13.60
C GLY A 149 11.87 -26.51 -12.45
N ASN A 150 13.21 -26.48 -12.46
CA ASN A 150 14.04 -27.23 -11.50
C ASN A 150 14.68 -26.43 -10.37
N LEU A 151 14.38 -25.11 -10.21
CA LEU A 151 15.00 -24.28 -9.17
C LEU A 151 14.21 -24.18 -7.84
N TYR A 152 13.09 -24.89 -7.70
CA TYR A 152 12.17 -24.71 -6.56
C TYR A 152 11.93 -25.95 -5.70
N GLN A 153 12.84 -26.95 -5.69
CA GLN A 153 12.66 -28.15 -4.85
C GLN A 153 13.39 -28.16 -3.49
N THR A 154 13.99 -27.05 -3.03
CA THR A 154 14.87 -27.10 -1.85
C THR A 154 14.40 -26.39 -0.56
N ASP A 155 13.15 -25.89 -0.43
CA ASP A 155 12.73 -25.28 0.83
C ASP A 155 11.48 -25.91 1.48
N GLY A 156 11.30 -27.22 1.32
CA GLY A 156 10.12 -27.94 1.84
C GLY A 156 10.40 -29.04 2.88
N GLN A 157 11.63 -29.20 3.36
CA GLN A 157 11.95 -30.23 4.37
C GLN A 157 12.88 -29.69 5.46
N ASN A 158 12.36 -28.94 6.41
CA ASN A 158 12.94 -28.84 7.75
C ASN A 158 11.97 -28.10 8.69
N GLN A 159 10.92 -28.80 9.14
CA GLN A 159 10.25 -28.55 10.42
C GLN A 159 9.36 -29.75 10.76
N LYS A 160 10.00 -30.85 11.18
CA LYS A 160 9.45 -31.85 12.07
C LYS A 160 10.62 -32.44 12.88
N THR A 161 10.83 -31.94 14.03
CA THR A 161 11.25 -32.59 15.26
C THR A 161 10.99 -31.64 16.41
#